data_340a1b34012b76c28c56fe8c0243cc92
#
_entry.id   340a1b34012b76c28c56fe8c0243cc92
#
_cell.length_a   1.000
_cell.length_b   1.000
_cell.length_c   1.000
_cell.angle_alpha   90.00
_cell.angle_beta   90.00
_cell.angle_gamma   90.00
#
_symmetry.space_group_name_H-M   'P 1'
#
loop_
_entity.id
_entity.type
_entity.pdbx_description
1 polymer ?
#
loop_
_entity_poly.entity_id
_entity_poly.type
_entity_poly.pdbx_seq_one_letter_code
_entity_poly.pdbx_strand_id
1 'polypeptide(L)'
;MNIILMIAITTGVLSGIWGWVAVSLGLISWAGFLGCTAYFACPQGGLKGLLITLLTCMSGVFWAMMIIQGSALQPEWTILGYVLTGIVAFLMCIQACQQWLSFVPGTFIGACATFAANGDWKLVTASVLVGVVFGYAMKNSGLWLAARHSRQGKGAALKPSVDTE
;
A
#
# COMPACT_ATOMS: atom_id res chain seq x y z
N MET A 1 18.57 16.27 -10.90
CA MET A 1 18.54 15.03 -10.10
C MET A 1 17.36 14.19 -10.54
N ASN A 2 17.51 12.86 -10.61
CA ASN A 2 16.49 11.97 -11.19
C ASN A 2 15.30 11.85 -10.21
N ILE A 3 14.04 11.86 -10.72
CA ILE A 3 12.81 11.69 -9.92
C ILE A 3 12.88 10.42 -9.06
N ILE A 4 13.42 9.34 -9.62
CA ILE A 4 13.57 8.05 -8.93
C ILE A 4 14.47 8.20 -7.69
N LEU A 5 15.56 8.95 -7.78
CA LEU A 5 16.47 9.18 -6.64
C LEU A 5 15.77 9.94 -5.51
N MET A 6 14.94 10.92 -5.82
CA MET A 6 14.18 11.68 -4.80
C MET A 6 13.16 10.79 -4.09
N ILE A 7 12.43 9.97 -4.85
CA ILE A 7 11.51 8.99 -4.26
C ILE A 7 12.28 7.95 -3.42
N ALA A 8 13.45 7.50 -3.87
CA ALA A 8 14.26 6.55 -3.13
C ALA A 8 14.74 7.12 -1.77
N ILE A 9 15.20 8.37 -1.75
CA ILE A 9 15.63 9.04 -0.52
C ILE A 9 14.46 9.18 0.46
N THR A 10 13.32 9.69 0.01
CA THR A 10 12.14 9.85 0.88
C THR A 10 11.60 8.51 1.36
N THR A 11 11.61 7.50 0.50
CA THR A 11 11.21 6.14 0.87
C THR A 11 12.16 5.56 1.92
N GLY A 12 13.47 5.69 1.75
CA GLY A 12 14.46 5.19 2.71
C GLY A 12 14.31 5.81 4.10
N VAL A 13 14.20 7.13 4.17
CA VAL A 13 14.02 7.86 5.44
C VAL A 13 12.70 7.47 6.12
N LEU A 14 11.59 7.51 5.38
CA LEU A 14 10.27 7.19 5.92
C LEU A 14 10.10 5.71 6.26
N SER A 15 10.83 4.80 5.58
CA SER A 15 10.86 3.39 5.96
C SER A 15 11.51 3.16 7.33
N GLY A 16 12.60 3.88 7.64
CA GLY A 16 13.21 3.87 8.95
C GLY A 16 12.25 4.39 10.05
N ILE A 17 11.58 5.51 9.76
CA ILE A 17 10.56 6.07 10.66
C ILE A 17 9.40 5.09 10.85
N TRP A 18 8.94 4.44 9.78
CA TRP A 18 7.90 3.42 9.85
C TRP A 18 8.30 2.27 10.79
N GLY A 19 9.53 1.74 10.66
CA GLY A 19 10.00 0.66 11.54
C GLY A 19 9.92 1.05 13.02
N TRP A 20 10.35 2.27 13.37
CA TRP A 20 10.25 2.79 14.72
C TRP A 20 8.78 2.97 15.18
N VAL A 21 7.93 3.56 14.35
CA VAL A 21 6.49 3.77 14.63
C VAL A 21 5.79 2.44 14.84
N ALA A 22 6.04 1.45 13.99
CA ALA A 22 5.41 0.13 14.07
C ALA A 22 5.72 -0.55 15.41
N VAL A 23 7.00 -0.54 15.82
CA VAL A 23 7.40 -1.10 17.12
C VAL A 23 6.79 -0.33 18.28
N SER A 24 6.79 1.00 18.23
CA SER A 24 6.27 1.86 19.30
C SER A 24 4.76 1.71 19.52
N LEU A 25 4.02 1.43 18.45
CA LEU A 25 2.56 1.25 18.49
C LEU A 25 2.14 -0.23 18.60
N GLY A 26 3.09 -1.17 18.67
CA GLY A 26 2.79 -2.59 18.69
C GLY A 26 2.16 -3.12 17.39
N LEU A 27 2.44 -2.46 16.26
CA LEU A 27 1.93 -2.84 14.94
C LEU A 27 2.83 -3.88 14.28
N ILE A 28 2.28 -4.60 13.32
CA ILE A 28 3.02 -5.57 12.51
C ILE A 28 3.80 -4.82 11.42
N SER A 29 5.11 -4.66 11.62
CA SER A 29 5.98 -3.89 10.70
C SER A 29 5.88 -4.37 9.26
N TRP A 30 5.96 -5.69 9.00
CA TRP A 30 5.90 -6.23 7.65
C TRP A 30 4.53 -6.02 6.99
N ALA A 31 3.42 -6.07 7.76
CA ALA A 31 2.08 -5.82 7.21
C ALA A 31 1.93 -4.36 6.77
N GLY A 32 2.53 -3.41 7.50
CA GLY A 32 2.56 -2.03 7.07
C GLY A 32 3.44 -1.81 5.82
N PHE A 33 4.56 -2.51 5.68
CA PHE A 33 5.33 -2.48 4.42
C PHE A 33 4.51 -3.01 3.23
N LEU A 34 3.69 -4.03 3.44
CA LEU A 34 2.75 -4.49 2.41
C LEU A 34 1.73 -3.39 2.05
N GLY A 35 1.24 -2.63 3.03
CA GLY A 35 0.40 -1.46 2.79
C GLY A 35 1.12 -0.37 1.97
N CYS A 36 2.38 -0.05 2.30
CA CYS A 36 3.20 0.86 1.50
C CYS A 36 3.33 0.35 0.05
N THR A 37 3.67 -0.92 -0.12
CA THR A 37 3.83 -1.56 -1.43
C THR A 37 2.54 -1.50 -2.25
N ALA A 38 1.39 -1.75 -1.62
CA ALA A 38 0.09 -1.64 -2.27
C ALA A 38 -0.14 -0.25 -2.85
N TYR A 39 0.17 0.81 -2.08
CA TYR A 39 0.02 2.18 -2.60
C TYR A 39 1.00 2.49 -3.75
N PHE A 40 2.25 2.02 -3.68
CA PHE A 40 3.21 2.20 -4.78
C PHE A 40 2.77 1.53 -6.06
N ALA A 41 2.16 0.35 -5.95
CA ALA A 41 1.66 -0.44 -7.07
C ALA A 41 0.32 0.06 -7.63
N CYS A 42 -0.41 0.91 -6.88
CA CYS A 42 -1.69 1.44 -7.33
C CYS A 42 -1.52 2.34 -8.57
N PRO A 43 -2.26 2.10 -9.67
CA PRO A 43 -2.17 2.91 -10.88
C PRO A 43 -2.63 4.35 -10.67
N GLN A 44 -3.59 4.55 -9.77
CA GLN A 44 -4.07 5.88 -9.42
C GLN A 44 -3.12 6.53 -8.42
N GLY A 45 -2.78 7.81 -8.67
CA GLY A 45 -1.97 8.62 -7.78
C GLY A 45 -2.82 9.48 -6.82
N GLY A 46 -2.14 10.15 -5.89
CA GLY A 46 -2.74 11.13 -4.99
C GLY A 46 -3.77 10.53 -4.02
N LEU A 47 -4.71 11.36 -3.57
CA LEU A 47 -5.74 10.95 -2.61
C LEU A 47 -6.71 9.89 -3.16
N LYS A 48 -7.00 9.91 -4.45
CA LYS A 48 -7.84 8.90 -5.08
C LYS A 48 -7.18 7.51 -5.01
N GLY A 49 -5.88 7.43 -5.32
CA GLY A 49 -5.10 6.20 -5.18
C GLY A 49 -5.01 5.72 -3.74
N LEU A 50 -4.86 6.64 -2.77
CA LEU A 50 -4.88 6.32 -1.36
C LEU A 50 -6.20 5.63 -0.96
N LEU A 51 -7.35 6.22 -1.30
CA LEU A 51 -8.66 5.67 -0.97
C LEU A 51 -8.90 4.30 -1.63
N ILE A 52 -8.57 4.16 -2.91
CA ILE A 52 -8.71 2.89 -3.63
C ILE A 52 -7.83 1.81 -2.98
N THR A 53 -6.58 2.13 -2.64
CA THR A 53 -5.69 1.18 -1.98
C THR A 53 -6.20 0.78 -0.60
N LEU A 54 -6.67 1.73 0.19
CA LEU A 54 -7.27 1.44 1.50
C LEU A 54 -8.48 0.51 1.39
N LEU A 55 -9.43 0.85 0.50
CA LEU A 55 -10.64 0.06 0.32
C LEU A 55 -10.34 -1.36 -0.19
N THR A 56 -9.42 -1.49 -1.14
CA THR A 56 -9.06 -2.80 -1.69
C THR A 56 -8.31 -3.66 -0.67
N CYS A 57 -7.36 -3.10 0.08
CA CYS A 57 -6.68 -3.85 1.14
C CYS A 57 -7.67 -4.31 2.23
N MET A 58 -8.59 -3.44 2.65
CA MET A 58 -9.62 -3.80 3.65
C MET A 58 -10.58 -4.87 3.14
N SER A 59 -10.99 -4.78 1.86
CA SER A 59 -11.75 -5.84 1.21
C SER A 59 -10.99 -7.18 1.25
N GLY A 60 -9.67 -7.16 1.04
CA GLY A 60 -8.84 -8.36 1.13
C GLY A 60 -8.80 -8.97 2.53
N VAL A 61 -8.68 -8.15 3.57
CA VAL A 61 -8.79 -8.61 4.96
C VAL A 61 -10.12 -9.29 5.21
N PHE A 62 -11.23 -8.67 4.76
CA PHE A 62 -12.56 -9.24 4.88
C PHE A 62 -12.67 -10.61 4.19
N TRP A 63 -12.24 -10.75 2.94
CA TRP A 63 -12.29 -12.00 2.21
C TRP A 63 -11.42 -13.10 2.83
N ALA A 64 -10.24 -12.74 3.34
CA ALA A 64 -9.38 -13.71 4.05
C ALA A 64 -10.06 -14.23 5.31
N MET A 65 -10.73 -13.36 6.09
CA MET A 65 -11.48 -13.79 7.27
C MET A 65 -12.65 -14.71 6.91
N MET A 66 -13.31 -14.46 5.77
CA MET A 66 -14.36 -15.37 5.26
C MET A 66 -13.80 -16.76 4.94
N ILE A 67 -12.60 -16.86 4.35
CA ILE A 67 -11.95 -18.14 4.09
C ILE A 67 -11.56 -18.83 5.40
N ILE A 68 -10.91 -18.10 6.33
CA ILE A 68 -10.45 -18.67 7.60
C ILE A 68 -11.63 -19.20 8.42
N GLN A 69 -12.69 -18.40 8.59
CA GLN A 69 -13.85 -18.79 9.37
C GLN A 69 -14.66 -19.88 8.68
N GLY A 70 -14.82 -19.78 7.35
CA GLY A 70 -15.54 -20.80 6.58
C GLY A 70 -14.83 -22.15 6.60
N SER A 71 -13.52 -22.18 6.51
CA SER A 71 -12.73 -23.41 6.61
C SER A 71 -12.76 -24.01 8.02
N ALA A 72 -12.90 -23.20 9.06
CA ALA A 72 -12.97 -23.63 10.45
C ALA A 72 -14.32 -24.31 10.80
N LEU A 73 -15.37 -24.12 9.99
CA LEU A 73 -16.68 -24.75 10.25
C LEU A 73 -16.65 -26.28 10.09
N GLN A 74 -15.80 -26.81 9.21
CA GLN A 74 -15.62 -28.24 9.01
C GLN A 74 -14.15 -28.59 8.76
N PRO A 75 -13.34 -28.65 9.80
CA PRO A 75 -11.89 -28.86 9.69
C PRO A 75 -11.51 -30.23 9.11
N GLU A 76 -12.40 -31.23 9.20
CA GLU A 76 -12.18 -32.56 8.63
C GLU A 76 -12.24 -32.59 7.10
N TRP A 77 -12.88 -31.59 6.48
CA TRP A 77 -13.06 -31.53 5.03
C TRP A 77 -12.05 -30.57 4.40
N THR A 78 -10.81 -31.00 4.27
CA THR A 78 -9.72 -30.22 3.65
C THR A 78 -10.08 -29.68 2.25
N ILE A 79 -10.85 -30.46 1.48
CA ILE A 79 -11.33 -30.07 0.14
C ILE A 79 -12.24 -28.84 0.20
N LEU A 80 -13.05 -28.70 1.25
CA LEU A 80 -13.94 -27.54 1.43
C LEU A 80 -13.14 -26.23 1.48
N GLY A 81 -11.99 -26.23 2.19
CA GLY A 81 -11.12 -25.07 2.27
C GLY A 81 -10.57 -24.64 0.90
N TYR A 82 -10.19 -25.59 0.05
CA TYR A 82 -9.70 -25.29 -1.30
C TYR A 82 -10.79 -24.74 -2.21
N VAL A 83 -11.98 -25.35 -2.17
CA VAL A 83 -13.15 -24.89 -2.95
C VAL A 83 -13.57 -23.50 -2.51
N LEU A 84 -13.65 -23.25 -1.20
CA LEU A 84 -13.99 -21.94 -0.64
C LEU A 84 -12.96 -20.87 -1.06
N THR A 85 -11.67 -21.19 -1.01
CA THR A 85 -10.61 -20.31 -1.46
C THR A 85 -10.76 -19.95 -2.94
N GLY A 86 -11.08 -20.92 -3.80
CA GLY A 86 -11.34 -20.69 -5.23
C GLY A 86 -12.52 -19.76 -5.48
N ILE A 87 -13.64 -20.01 -4.79
CA ILE A 87 -14.86 -19.18 -4.89
C ILE A 87 -14.54 -17.74 -4.43
N VAL A 88 -13.90 -17.59 -3.28
CA VAL A 88 -13.57 -16.27 -2.74
C VAL A 88 -12.57 -15.52 -3.64
N ALA A 89 -11.55 -16.21 -4.16
CA ALA A 89 -10.61 -15.59 -5.11
C ALA A 89 -11.32 -15.11 -6.38
N PHE A 90 -12.29 -15.85 -6.89
CA PHE A 90 -13.14 -15.42 -8.00
C PHE A 90 -13.94 -14.14 -7.64
N LEU A 91 -14.55 -14.09 -6.44
CA LEU A 91 -15.29 -12.94 -5.97
C LEU A 91 -14.38 -11.71 -5.77
N MET A 92 -13.15 -11.92 -5.27
CA MET A 92 -12.13 -10.88 -5.17
C MET A 92 -11.77 -10.26 -6.53
N CYS A 93 -11.82 -11.05 -7.60
CA CYS A 93 -11.60 -10.53 -8.96
C CYS A 93 -12.83 -9.81 -9.50
N ILE A 94 -14.04 -10.37 -9.32
CA ILE A 94 -15.29 -9.76 -9.82
C ILE A 94 -15.59 -8.41 -9.16
N GLN A 95 -15.25 -8.22 -7.90
CA GLN A 95 -15.43 -6.91 -7.23
C GLN A 95 -14.69 -5.77 -7.94
N ALA A 96 -13.67 -6.08 -8.75
CA ALA A 96 -12.95 -5.09 -9.56
C ALA A 96 -13.80 -4.39 -10.63
N CYS A 97 -14.98 -4.94 -10.95
CA CYS A 97 -15.97 -4.24 -11.78
C CYS A 97 -16.43 -2.92 -11.12
N GLN A 98 -16.27 -2.79 -9.80
CA GLN A 98 -16.54 -1.57 -9.08
C GLN A 98 -15.29 -0.67 -9.05
N GLN A 99 -15.41 0.57 -9.49
CA GLN A 99 -14.27 1.50 -9.63
C GLN A 99 -13.44 1.67 -8.34
N TRP A 100 -14.08 1.69 -7.18
CA TRP A 100 -13.42 1.83 -5.88
C TRP A 100 -12.70 0.56 -5.40
N LEU A 101 -13.02 -0.60 -5.98
CA LEU A 101 -12.43 -1.90 -5.69
C LEU A 101 -11.64 -2.45 -6.89
N SER A 102 -11.34 -1.62 -7.88
CA SER A 102 -10.70 -2.01 -9.13
C SER A 102 -9.24 -2.45 -9.01
N PHE A 103 -8.58 -2.14 -7.89
CA PHE A 103 -7.18 -2.49 -7.66
C PHE A 103 -7.05 -3.87 -7.03
N VAL A 104 -7.24 -4.92 -7.82
CA VAL A 104 -7.17 -6.34 -7.40
C VAL A 104 -5.90 -6.69 -6.63
N PRO A 105 -4.68 -6.26 -7.02
CA PRO A 105 -3.48 -6.55 -6.24
C PRO A 105 -3.55 -6.06 -4.80
N GLY A 106 -4.21 -4.93 -4.53
CA GLY A 106 -4.44 -4.44 -3.17
C GLY A 106 -5.30 -5.39 -2.34
N THR A 107 -6.34 -5.96 -2.94
CA THR A 107 -7.19 -6.97 -2.29
C THR A 107 -6.37 -8.22 -1.92
N PHE A 108 -5.57 -8.74 -2.84
CA PHE A 108 -4.69 -9.88 -2.54
C PHE A 108 -3.65 -9.56 -1.47
N ILE A 109 -3.08 -8.36 -1.46
CA ILE A 109 -2.13 -7.93 -0.41
C ILE A 109 -2.81 -7.94 0.97
N GLY A 110 -4.02 -7.40 1.09
CA GLY A 110 -4.78 -7.43 2.35
C GLY A 110 -5.09 -8.86 2.82
N ALA A 111 -5.47 -9.73 1.88
CA ALA A 111 -5.73 -11.13 2.18
C ALA A 111 -4.46 -11.87 2.64
N CYS A 112 -3.36 -11.74 1.90
CA CYS A 112 -2.07 -12.36 2.25
C CYS A 112 -1.57 -11.88 3.62
N ALA A 113 -1.70 -10.59 3.92
CA ALA A 113 -1.34 -10.05 5.22
C ALA A 113 -2.15 -10.71 6.35
N THR A 114 -3.43 -10.96 6.13
CA THR A 114 -4.31 -11.59 7.12
C THR A 114 -3.96 -13.05 7.34
N PHE A 115 -3.68 -13.81 6.28
CA PHE A 115 -3.23 -15.20 6.39
C PHE A 115 -1.88 -15.29 7.11
N ALA A 116 -0.92 -14.44 6.76
CA ALA A 116 0.40 -14.43 7.37
C ALA A 116 0.36 -14.05 8.87
N ALA A 117 -0.65 -13.30 9.30
CA ALA A 117 -0.89 -12.96 10.70
C ALA A 117 -1.83 -13.96 11.41
N ASN A 118 -2.04 -15.16 10.87
CA ASN A 118 -2.91 -16.19 11.44
C ASN A 118 -4.34 -15.71 11.76
N GLY A 119 -4.86 -14.78 10.95
CA GLY A 119 -6.22 -14.26 11.12
C GLY A 119 -6.37 -13.13 12.16
N ASP A 120 -5.28 -12.56 12.67
CA ASP A 120 -5.36 -11.35 13.52
C ASP A 120 -5.70 -10.13 12.66
N TRP A 121 -6.96 -10.10 12.22
CA TRP A 121 -7.47 -9.06 11.32
C TRP A 121 -7.41 -7.66 11.94
N LYS A 122 -7.52 -7.53 13.27
CA LYS A 122 -7.50 -6.23 13.97
C LYS A 122 -6.13 -5.57 13.83
N LEU A 123 -5.10 -6.33 14.15
CA LEU A 123 -3.72 -5.85 14.11
C LEU A 123 -3.24 -5.64 12.65
N VAL A 124 -3.64 -6.55 11.75
CA VAL A 124 -3.38 -6.41 10.30
C VAL A 124 -4.05 -5.16 9.73
N THR A 125 -5.33 -4.94 10.02
CA THR A 125 -6.07 -3.76 9.58
C THR A 125 -5.36 -2.48 9.99
N ALA A 126 -5.04 -2.35 11.28
CA ALA A 126 -4.34 -1.17 11.79
C ALA A 126 -2.97 -0.98 11.09
N SER A 127 -2.19 -2.05 10.98
CA SER A 127 -0.85 -2.01 10.38
C SER A 127 -0.89 -1.64 8.89
N VAL A 128 -1.78 -2.26 8.11
CA VAL A 128 -1.94 -2.00 6.68
C VAL A 128 -2.46 -0.59 6.43
N LEU A 129 -3.45 -0.11 7.19
CA LEU A 129 -3.99 1.25 7.05
C LEU A 129 -2.89 2.30 7.26
N VAL A 130 -2.14 2.20 8.36
CA VAL A 130 -1.03 3.13 8.63
C VAL A 130 0.06 2.98 7.56
N GLY A 131 0.37 1.75 7.13
CA GLY A 131 1.33 1.48 6.07
C GLY A 131 0.96 2.13 4.74
N VAL A 132 -0.32 2.05 4.31
CA VAL A 132 -0.80 2.71 3.08
C VAL A 132 -0.64 4.22 3.16
N VAL A 133 -0.92 4.83 4.34
CA VAL A 133 -0.70 6.27 4.57
C VAL A 133 0.79 6.63 4.48
N PHE A 134 1.67 5.82 5.05
CA PHE A 134 3.12 6.00 4.88
C PHE A 134 3.56 5.86 3.42
N GLY A 135 3.03 4.89 2.67
CA GLY A 135 3.28 4.74 1.23
C GLY A 135 2.87 5.98 0.43
N TYR A 136 1.72 6.55 0.76
CA TYR A 136 1.26 7.83 0.21
C TYR A 136 2.26 8.96 0.53
N ALA A 137 2.69 9.08 1.79
CA ALA A 137 3.63 10.10 2.22
C ALA A 137 4.99 9.95 1.50
N MET A 138 5.53 8.73 1.40
CA MET A 138 6.79 8.42 0.71
C MET A 138 6.76 8.86 -0.75
N LYS A 139 5.73 8.43 -1.51
CA LYS A 139 5.62 8.71 -2.94
C LYS A 139 5.39 10.19 -3.21
N ASN A 140 4.48 10.83 -2.48
CA ASN A 140 4.15 12.24 -2.72
C ASN A 140 5.24 13.21 -2.24
N SER A 141 5.91 12.93 -1.13
CA SER A 141 7.04 13.74 -0.69
C SER A 141 8.21 13.67 -1.69
N GLY A 142 8.47 12.48 -2.25
CA GLY A 142 9.49 12.31 -3.29
C GLY A 142 9.15 13.07 -4.57
N LEU A 143 7.90 13.01 -5.03
CA LEU A 143 7.43 13.76 -6.20
C LEU A 143 7.48 15.28 -5.96
N TRP A 144 7.06 15.73 -4.79
CA TRP A 144 7.13 17.14 -4.42
C TRP A 144 8.58 17.66 -4.40
N LEU A 145 9.49 16.88 -3.83
CA LEU A 145 10.92 17.22 -3.77
C LEU A 145 11.52 17.31 -5.18
N ALA A 146 11.17 16.37 -6.06
CA ALA A 146 11.59 16.37 -7.47
C ALA A 146 11.07 17.59 -8.23
N ALA A 147 9.79 17.96 -8.04
CA ALA A 147 9.21 19.14 -8.66
C ALA A 147 9.87 20.45 -8.19
N ARG A 148 10.22 20.53 -6.91
CA ARG A 148 10.90 21.71 -6.34
C ARG A 148 12.31 21.88 -6.91
N HIS A 149 13.03 20.78 -7.04
CA HIS A 149 14.39 20.80 -7.59
C HIS A 149 14.43 21.18 -9.08
N SER A 150 13.45 20.73 -9.87
CA SER A 150 13.36 21.08 -11.29
C SER A 150 13.03 22.57 -11.51
N ARG A 151 12.26 23.19 -10.60
CA ARG A 151 11.98 24.64 -10.64
C ARG A 151 13.23 25.47 -10.33
N GLN A 152 14.05 25.06 -9.38
CA GLN A 152 15.30 25.76 -9.03
C GLN A 152 16.32 25.72 -10.18
N GLY A 153 16.42 24.58 -10.88
CA GLY A 153 17.31 24.45 -12.05
C GLY A 153 16.92 25.36 -13.21
N LYS A 154 15.59 25.53 -13.45
CA LYS A 154 15.11 26.45 -14.49
C LYS A 154 15.30 27.93 -14.12
N GLY A 155 15.16 28.29 -12.84
CA GLY A 155 15.39 29.66 -12.37
C GLY A 155 16.85 30.07 -12.41
N ALA A 156 17.80 29.15 -12.23
CA ALA A 156 19.24 29.41 -12.34
C ALA A 156 19.70 29.61 -13.80
N ALA A 157 19.03 28.90 -14.75
CA ALA A 157 19.36 29.01 -16.18
C ALA A 157 18.80 30.28 -16.84
N LEU A 158 17.91 31.03 -16.17
CA LEU A 158 17.29 32.27 -16.66
C LEU A 158 17.92 33.55 -16.08
N LYS A 159 18.96 33.45 -15.26
CA LYS A 159 19.74 34.65 -14.87
C LYS A 159 20.62 35.07 -16.04
N PRO A 160 20.40 36.25 -16.65
CA PRO A 160 21.32 36.78 -17.65
C PRO A 160 22.70 37.00 -17.01
N SER A 161 23.75 36.55 -17.70
CA SER A 161 25.09 36.98 -17.38
C SER A 161 25.12 38.51 -17.52
N VAL A 162 25.20 39.22 -16.41
CA VAL A 162 25.57 40.65 -16.42
C VAL A 162 27.05 40.66 -16.70
N ASP A 163 27.39 40.78 -17.99
CA ASP A 163 28.74 41.06 -18.42
C ASP A 163 29.09 42.45 -17.88
N THR A 164 29.97 42.48 -16.92
CA THR A 164 30.64 43.71 -16.48
C THR A 164 31.72 44.02 -17.51
N GLU A 165 31.46 45.01 -18.37
CA GLU A 165 32.52 45.81 -19.03
C GLU A 165 33.20 46.74 -18.04
#